data_5237bea1ae2f2c5e1849a1a3b1b4261b
#
_entry.id   5237bea1ae2f2c5e1849a1a3b1b4261b
#
_cell.length_a   1.000
_cell.length_b   1.000
_cell.length_c   1.000
_cell.angle_alpha   90.00
_cell.angle_beta   90.00
_cell.angle_gamma   90.00
#
_symmetry.space_group_name_H-M   'P 1'
#
loop_
_entity.id
_entity.type
_entity.pdbx_description
1 polymer ?
#
loop_
_entity_poly.entity_id
_entity_poly.type
_entity_poly.pdbx_seq_one_letter_code
_entity_poly.pdbx_strand_id
1 'polypeptide(L)'
;MNSIEKLKAYQDAQKIVSEVENELDKMVDAFFAEPSGERIATWFFKNLEYDGLITEGSIPKIINLCVEEVIMGEGEYYTFPVPSSIIRKYLDGDKEEAAKEFQKWHKEYWEQKKREEEEAERREKEALAKAQEEAEYKRYLQLKEKFEK
;
A
#
# COMPACT_ATOMS: atom_id res chain seq x y z
N MET A 1 -15.23 -37.16 7.66
CA MET A 1 -13.77 -37.36 7.76
C MET A 1 -13.38 -37.89 9.14
N ASN A 2 -12.58 -38.91 9.19
CA ASN A 2 -11.96 -39.40 10.44
C ASN A 2 -10.75 -38.52 10.80
N SER A 3 -10.13 -38.82 11.95
CA SER A 3 -9.00 -38.01 12.43
C SER A 3 -7.78 -38.06 11.53
N ILE A 4 -7.50 -39.22 10.93
CA ILE A 4 -6.34 -39.37 10.01
C ILE A 4 -6.56 -38.57 8.73
N GLU A 5 -7.75 -38.63 8.17
CA GLU A 5 -8.12 -37.85 6.99
C GLU A 5 -8.03 -36.34 7.23
N LYS A 6 -8.49 -35.88 8.40
CA LYS A 6 -8.38 -34.48 8.79
C LYS A 6 -6.93 -34.03 8.92
N LEU A 7 -6.07 -34.84 9.52
CA LEU A 7 -4.65 -34.51 9.66
C LEU A 7 -3.91 -34.48 8.31
N LYS A 8 -4.23 -35.44 7.43
CA LYS A 8 -3.69 -35.44 6.05
C LYS A 8 -4.12 -34.21 5.27
N ALA A 9 -5.41 -33.86 5.34
CA ALA A 9 -5.95 -32.67 4.68
C ALA A 9 -5.28 -31.39 5.19
N TYR A 10 -5.00 -31.30 6.49
CA TYR A 10 -4.28 -30.17 7.08
C TYR A 10 -2.85 -30.08 6.56
N GLN A 11 -2.12 -31.19 6.49
CA GLN A 11 -0.75 -31.22 5.95
C GLN A 11 -0.73 -30.84 4.46
N ASP A 12 -1.66 -31.37 3.66
CA ASP A 12 -1.77 -31.03 2.23
C ASP A 12 -2.07 -29.55 2.03
N ALA A 13 -2.98 -28.99 2.85
CA ALA A 13 -3.31 -27.58 2.81
C ALA A 13 -2.10 -26.70 3.16
N GLN A 14 -1.34 -27.06 4.18
CA GLN A 14 -0.10 -26.35 4.56
C GLN A 14 0.92 -26.35 3.43
N LYS A 15 1.08 -27.50 2.75
CA LYS A 15 1.99 -27.62 1.61
C LYS A 15 1.60 -26.69 0.47
N ILE A 16 0.32 -26.67 0.11
CA ILE A 16 -0.21 -25.80 -0.94
C ILE A 16 -0.01 -24.33 -0.56
N VAL A 17 -0.34 -23.95 0.67
CA VAL A 17 -0.14 -22.58 1.17
C VAL A 17 1.33 -22.18 1.06
N SER A 18 2.27 -23.04 1.50
CA SER A 18 3.70 -22.77 1.40
C SER A 18 4.17 -22.56 -0.03
N GLU A 19 3.68 -23.37 -0.97
CA GLU A 19 4.02 -23.26 -2.39
C GLU A 19 3.55 -21.92 -2.98
N VAL A 20 2.32 -21.52 -2.66
CA VAL A 20 1.74 -20.24 -3.11
C VAL A 20 2.45 -19.06 -2.46
N GLU A 21 2.74 -19.11 -1.17
CA GLU A 21 3.49 -18.06 -0.47
C GLU A 21 4.89 -17.88 -1.04
N ASN A 22 5.57 -18.96 -1.43
CA ASN A 22 6.86 -18.88 -2.11
C ASN A 22 6.76 -18.19 -3.48
N GLU A 23 5.69 -18.45 -4.23
CA GLU A 23 5.43 -17.73 -5.49
C GLU A 23 5.17 -16.24 -5.25
N LEU A 24 4.38 -15.91 -4.24
CA LEU A 24 4.07 -14.53 -3.88
C LEU A 24 5.31 -13.78 -3.37
N ASP A 25 6.20 -14.48 -2.66
CA ASP A 25 7.47 -13.91 -2.22
C ASP A 25 8.39 -13.57 -3.41
N LYS A 26 8.45 -14.46 -4.40
CA LYS A 26 9.16 -14.19 -5.65
C LYS A 26 8.52 -13.06 -6.45
N MET A 27 7.20 -12.97 -6.43
CA MET A 27 6.46 -11.87 -7.05
C MET A 27 6.84 -10.52 -6.42
N VAL A 28 6.88 -10.45 -5.10
CA VAL A 28 7.28 -9.24 -4.37
C VAL A 28 8.72 -8.86 -4.72
N ASP A 29 9.63 -9.81 -4.75
CA ASP A 29 11.02 -9.57 -5.15
C ASP A 29 11.12 -8.99 -6.57
N ALA A 30 10.33 -9.52 -7.50
CA ALA A 30 10.26 -9.02 -8.88
C ALA A 30 9.61 -7.64 -8.99
N PHE A 31 8.53 -7.40 -8.25
CA PHE A 31 7.79 -6.14 -8.28
C PHE A 31 8.59 -4.96 -7.72
N PHE A 32 9.37 -5.20 -6.69
CA PHE A 32 10.20 -4.18 -6.04
C PHE A 32 11.65 -4.19 -6.47
N ALA A 33 11.99 -4.93 -7.53
CA ALA A 33 13.34 -4.91 -8.10
C ALA A 33 13.68 -3.51 -8.63
N GLU A 34 14.83 -2.99 -8.24
CA GLU A 34 15.29 -1.69 -8.71
C GLU A 34 15.83 -1.78 -10.14
N PRO A 35 15.52 -0.77 -11.01
CA PRO A 35 15.98 -0.75 -12.40
C PRO A 35 17.51 -0.75 -12.55
N SER A 36 18.23 -0.21 -11.55
CA SER A 36 19.70 -0.16 -11.53
C SER A 36 20.37 -1.49 -11.17
N GLY A 37 19.61 -2.47 -10.69
CA GLY A 37 20.14 -3.73 -10.17
C GLY A 37 20.83 -3.62 -8.81
N GLU A 38 20.94 -2.42 -8.23
CA GLU A 38 21.43 -2.22 -6.88
C GLU A 38 20.33 -2.54 -5.87
N ARG A 39 20.60 -3.47 -4.96
CA ARG A 39 19.67 -3.80 -3.87
C ARG A 39 20.01 -2.96 -2.64
N ILE A 40 19.29 -1.85 -2.46
CA ILE A 40 19.34 -1.03 -1.25
C ILE A 40 18.45 -1.65 -0.17
N ALA A 41 17.32 -2.21 -0.58
CA ALA A 41 16.34 -2.82 0.31
C ALA A 41 16.03 -4.26 -0.11
N THR A 42 15.68 -5.10 0.86
CA THR A 42 15.10 -6.43 0.63
C THR A 42 13.62 -6.37 0.96
N TRP A 43 12.80 -6.91 0.07
CA TRP A 43 11.36 -6.90 0.20
C TRP A 43 10.83 -8.31 0.44
N PHE A 44 9.97 -8.45 1.44
CA PHE A 44 9.37 -9.73 1.81
C PHE A 44 7.85 -9.65 1.69
N PHE A 45 7.26 -10.70 1.13
CA PHE A 45 5.82 -10.90 1.15
C PHE A 45 5.36 -11.21 2.57
N LYS A 46 4.28 -10.57 3.01
CA LYS A 46 3.68 -10.83 4.33
C LYS A 46 2.27 -11.37 4.24
N ASN A 47 1.38 -10.71 3.50
CA ASN A 47 -0.01 -11.13 3.40
C ASN A 47 -0.70 -10.52 2.19
N LEU A 48 -1.83 -11.16 1.80
CA LEU A 48 -2.82 -10.58 0.90
C LEU A 48 -4.12 -10.38 1.65
N GLU A 49 -4.68 -9.19 1.57
CA GLU A 49 -5.96 -8.86 2.17
C GLU A 49 -6.95 -8.43 1.08
N TYR A 50 -8.15 -8.98 1.12
CA TYR A 50 -9.21 -8.65 0.19
C TYR A 50 -10.57 -8.89 0.84
N ASP A 51 -11.57 -8.17 0.38
CA ASP A 51 -12.95 -8.33 0.84
C ASP A 51 -13.62 -9.49 0.10
N GLY A 52 -14.24 -10.38 0.87
CA GLY A 52 -15.02 -11.50 0.36
C GLY A 52 -14.19 -12.72 -0.06
N LEU A 53 -14.87 -13.71 -0.61
CA LEU A 53 -14.25 -14.93 -1.12
C LEU A 53 -13.87 -14.77 -2.58
N ILE A 54 -12.71 -15.27 -2.95
CA ILE A 54 -12.29 -15.36 -4.35
C ILE A 54 -12.95 -16.59 -4.96
N THR A 55 -13.76 -16.38 -6.00
CA THR A 55 -14.33 -17.44 -6.82
C THR A 55 -14.03 -17.14 -8.30
N GLU A 56 -14.19 -18.14 -9.17
CA GLU A 56 -13.99 -17.95 -10.61
C GLU A 56 -14.88 -16.86 -11.20
N GLY A 57 -16.08 -16.67 -10.65
CA GLY A 57 -17.04 -15.66 -11.08
C GLY A 57 -16.97 -14.33 -10.33
N SER A 58 -16.17 -14.24 -9.26
CA SER A 58 -16.09 -13.05 -8.43
C SER A 58 -14.68 -12.87 -7.87
N ILE A 59 -13.94 -11.96 -8.48
CA ILE A 59 -12.58 -11.63 -8.07
C ILE A 59 -12.57 -10.15 -7.65
N PRO A 60 -12.06 -9.81 -6.46
CA PRO A 60 -11.95 -8.41 -6.06
C PRO A 60 -11.05 -7.65 -7.04
N LYS A 61 -11.41 -6.41 -7.36
CA LYS A 61 -10.62 -5.56 -8.27
C LYS A 61 -9.29 -5.13 -7.64
N ILE A 62 -9.29 -4.95 -6.33
CA ILE A 62 -8.14 -4.51 -5.54
C ILE A 62 -7.83 -5.56 -4.50
N ILE A 63 -6.56 -5.91 -4.39
CA ILE A 63 -6.03 -6.77 -3.34
C ILE A 63 -4.98 -5.95 -2.59
N ASN A 64 -5.11 -5.86 -1.28
CA ASN A 64 -4.11 -5.19 -0.46
C ASN A 64 -2.91 -6.11 -0.27
N LEU A 65 -1.79 -5.71 -0.87
CA LEU A 65 -0.53 -6.42 -0.76
C LEU A 65 0.26 -5.88 0.43
N CYS A 66 0.43 -6.72 1.45
CA CYS A 66 1.20 -6.39 2.64
C CYS A 66 2.63 -6.90 2.48
N VAL A 67 3.60 -6.02 2.60
CA VAL A 67 5.02 -6.31 2.40
C VAL A 67 5.85 -5.70 3.52
N GLU A 68 7.05 -6.24 3.71
CA GLU A 68 8.06 -5.67 4.60
C GLU A 68 9.28 -5.25 3.77
N GLU A 69 9.69 -4.00 3.95
CA GLU A 69 10.96 -3.49 3.42
C GLU A 69 12.00 -3.55 4.53
N VAL A 70 13.11 -4.20 4.28
CA VAL A 70 14.24 -4.26 5.21
C VAL A 70 15.42 -3.52 4.63
N ILE A 71 15.85 -2.47 5.32
CA ILE A 71 17.04 -1.67 4.99
C ILE A 71 17.97 -1.69 6.20
N MET A 72 19.20 -2.15 6.00
CA MET A 72 20.23 -2.20 7.04
C MET A 72 19.77 -2.89 8.34
N GLY A 73 18.97 -3.95 8.22
CA GLY A 73 18.43 -4.71 9.34
C GLY A 73 17.18 -4.13 9.99
N GLU A 74 16.71 -2.98 9.56
CA GLU A 74 15.47 -2.37 10.04
C GLU A 74 14.33 -2.63 9.07
N GLY A 75 13.22 -3.19 9.57
CA GLY A 75 12.03 -3.52 8.81
C GLY A 75 10.94 -2.47 8.93
N GLU A 76 10.28 -2.17 7.83
CA GLU A 76 9.11 -1.31 7.77
C GLU A 76 8.02 -1.99 6.95
N TYR A 77 6.78 -1.93 7.45
CA TYR A 77 5.63 -2.58 6.82
C TYR A 77 4.83 -1.60 5.98
N TYR A 78 4.46 -2.05 4.79
CA TYR A 78 3.60 -1.29 3.88
C TYR A 78 2.45 -2.13 3.40
N THR A 79 1.32 -1.50 3.14
CA THR A 79 0.17 -2.12 2.50
C THR A 79 -0.20 -1.30 1.26
N PHE A 80 -0.21 -1.95 0.11
CA PHE A 80 -0.54 -1.32 -1.17
C PHE A 80 -1.83 -1.88 -1.75
N PRO A 81 -2.78 -1.03 -2.14
CA PRO A 81 -3.99 -1.47 -2.82
C PRO A 81 -3.68 -1.76 -4.30
N VAL A 82 -3.19 -2.96 -4.58
CA VAL A 82 -2.74 -3.37 -5.92
C VAL A 82 -3.92 -3.86 -6.75
N PRO A 83 -4.03 -3.47 -8.03
CA PRO A 83 -5.00 -4.09 -8.93
C PRO A 83 -4.80 -5.60 -9.01
N SER A 84 -5.85 -6.36 -8.76
CA SER A 84 -5.78 -7.84 -8.76
C SER A 84 -5.34 -8.41 -10.11
N SER A 85 -5.61 -7.70 -11.19
CA SER A 85 -5.18 -8.07 -12.54
C SER A 85 -3.67 -8.20 -12.68
N ILE A 86 -2.90 -7.36 -11.98
CA ILE A 86 -1.43 -7.40 -11.99
C ILE A 86 -0.93 -8.66 -11.27
N ILE A 87 -1.49 -8.95 -10.09
CA ILE A 87 -1.13 -10.14 -9.31
C ILE A 87 -1.49 -11.40 -10.08
N ARG A 88 -2.68 -11.44 -10.68
CA ARG A 88 -3.14 -12.57 -11.49
C ARG A 88 -2.24 -12.81 -12.70
N LYS A 89 -1.83 -11.75 -13.38
CA LYS A 89 -0.93 -11.84 -14.51
C LYS A 89 0.40 -12.50 -14.14
N TYR A 90 0.97 -12.13 -12.99
CA TYR A 90 2.17 -12.77 -12.48
C TYR A 90 1.96 -14.27 -12.19
N LEU A 91 0.89 -14.59 -11.47
CA LEU A 91 0.57 -15.97 -11.09
C LEU A 91 0.22 -16.85 -12.29
N ASP A 92 -0.36 -16.28 -13.34
CA ASP A 92 -0.66 -16.96 -14.59
C ASP A 92 0.58 -17.19 -15.49
N GLY A 93 1.73 -16.69 -15.09
CA GLY A 93 3.01 -16.95 -15.75
C GLY A 93 3.62 -15.80 -16.55
N ASP A 94 2.88 -14.71 -16.77
CA ASP A 94 3.37 -13.53 -17.49
C ASP A 94 4.10 -12.56 -16.53
N LYS A 95 5.20 -13.05 -15.98
CA LYS A 95 5.90 -12.45 -14.86
C LYS A 95 6.58 -11.12 -15.19
N GLU A 96 7.21 -11.02 -16.35
CA GLU A 96 7.91 -9.80 -16.77
C GLU A 96 6.94 -8.66 -17.03
N GLU A 97 5.85 -8.93 -17.72
CA GLU A 97 4.82 -7.93 -18.01
C GLU A 97 4.12 -7.47 -16.73
N ALA A 98 3.81 -8.42 -15.83
CA ALA A 98 3.22 -8.11 -14.53
C ALA A 98 4.12 -7.19 -13.71
N ALA A 99 5.44 -7.45 -13.68
CA ALA A 99 6.41 -6.61 -12.96
C ALA A 99 6.48 -5.20 -13.55
N LYS A 100 6.45 -5.07 -14.88
CA LYS A 100 6.44 -3.76 -15.54
C LYS A 100 5.16 -2.98 -15.24
N GLU A 101 4.02 -3.63 -15.30
CA GLU A 101 2.73 -3.01 -14.96
C GLU A 101 2.69 -2.59 -13.49
N PHE A 102 3.21 -3.41 -12.59
CA PHE A 102 3.31 -3.06 -11.18
C PHE A 102 4.20 -1.85 -10.95
N GLN A 103 5.38 -1.80 -11.56
CA GLN A 103 6.33 -0.69 -11.41
C GLN A 103 5.73 0.62 -11.89
N LYS A 104 5.02 0.60 -13.01
CA LYS A 104 4.29 1.77 -13.52
C LYS A 104 3.18 2.20 -12.57
N TRP A 105 2.36 1.26 -12.12
CA TRP A 105 1.28 1.51 -11.18
C TRP A 105 1.81 2.06 -9.85
N HIS A 106 2.87 1.47 -9.33
CA HIS A 106 3.50 1.85 -8.06
C HIS A 106 4.07 3.27 -8.11
N LYS A 107 4.71 3.64 -9.20
CA LYS A 107 5.20 4.99 -9.44
C LYS A 107 4.05 6.01 -9.45
N GLU A 108 2.98 5.72 -10.18
CA GLU A 108 1.79 6.58 -10.24
C GLU A 108 1.10 6.69 -8.88
N TYR A 109 1.05 5.61 -8.12
CA TYR A 109 0.51 5.59 -6.76
C TYR A 109 1.26 6.55 -5.83
N TRP A 110 2.59 6.49 -5.81
CA TRP A 110 3.40 7.39 -4.97
C TRP A 110 3.34 8.84 -5.43
N GLU A 111 3.30 9.10 -6.71
CA GLU A 111 3.13 10.45 -7.26
C GLU A 111 1.77 11.05 -6.85
N GLN A 112 0.73 10.24 -6.88
CA GLN A 112 -0.61 10.66 -6.43
C GLN A 112 -0.65 10.92 -4.93
N LYS A 113 -0.06 10.05 -4.12
CA LYS A 113 0.05 10.22 -2.67
C LYS A 113 0.80 11.50 -2.31
N LYS A 114 1.89 11.76 -2.98
CA LYS A 114 2.68 12.97 -2.79
C LYS A 114 1.87 14.24 -3.11
N ARG A 115 1.13 14.22 -4.21
CA ARG A 115 0.25 15.35 -4.58
C ARG A 115 -0.85 15.57 -3.55
N GLU A 116 -1.47 14.52 -3.05
CA GLU A 116 -2.48 14.59 -2.00
C GLU A 116 -1.92 15.18 -0.70
N GLU A 117 -0.73 14.76 -0.29
CA GLU A 117 -0.06 15.28 0.90
C GLU A 117 0.29 16.77 0.75
N GLU A 118 0.85 17.16 -0.39
CA GLU A 118 1.18 18.56 -0.70
C GLU A 118 -0.07 19.45 -0.71
N GLU A 119 -1.17 18.96 -1.28
CA GLU A 119 -2.45 19.67 -1.28
C GLU A 119 -3.05 19.78 0.12
N ALA A 120 -2.97 18.73 0.93
CA ALA A 120 -3.43 18.75 2.31
C ALA A 120 -2.62 19.74 3.16
N GLU A 121 -1.30 19.77 3.01
CA GLU A 121 -0.42 20.73 3.68
C GLU A 121 -0.75 22.17 3.26
N ARG A 122 -0.98 22.40 1.99
CA ARG A 122 -1.37 23.73 1.47
C ARG A 122 -2.69 24.19 2.07
N ARG A 123 -3.70 23.32 2.10
CA ARG A 123 -5.01 23.63 2.71
C ARG A 123 -4.88 23.92 4.19
N GLU A 124 -4.05 23.17 4.90
CA GLU A 124 -3.80 23.39 6.32
C GLU A 124 -3.13 24.75 6.57
N LYS A 125 -2.12 25.11 5.77
CA LYS A 125 -1.46 26.43 5.84
C LYS A 125 -2.42 27.58 5.51
N GLU A 126 -3.24 27.43 4.49
CA GLU A 126 -4.25 28.42 4.13
C GLU A 126 -5.29 28.61 5.24
N ALA A 127 -5.77 27.51 5.83
CA ALA A 127 -6.72 27.55 6.94
C ALA A 127 -6.10 28.22 8.19
N LEU A 128 -4.82 27.93 8.47
CA LEU A 128 -4.10 28.53 9.59
C LEU A 128 -3.90 30.05 9.38
N ALA A 129 -3.48 30.45 8.19
CA ALA A 129 -3.30 31.84 7.82
C ALA A 129 -4.62 32.64 7.93
N LYS A 130 -5.70 32.05 7.45
CA LYS A 130 -7.04 32.65 7.54
C LYS A 130 -7.51 32.79 8.98
N ALA A 131 -7.27 31.77 9.82
CA ALA A 131 -7.59 31.82 11.25
C ALA A 131 -6.78 32.92 11.96
N GLN A 132 -5.52 33.10 11.60
CA GLN A 132 -4.66 34.17 12.15
C GLN A 132 -5.16 35.55 11.73
N GLU A 133 -5.52 35.75 10.48
CA GLU A 133 -6.11 37.01 9.99
C GLU A 133 -7.41 37.35 10.74
N GLU A 134 -8.29 36.37 10.91
CA GLU A 134 -9.54 36.56 11.66
C GLU A 134 -9.28 36.91 13.12
N ALA A 135 -8.30 36.26 13.76
CA ALA A 135 -7.92 36.56 15.13
C ALA A 135 -7.34 37.97 15.27
N GLU A 136 -6.47 38.40 14.35
CA GLU A 136 -5.91 39.75 14.31
C GLU A 136 -6.99 40.81 14.09
N TYR A 137 -7.93 40.55 13.19
CA TYR A 137 -9.05 41.45 12.93
C TYR A 137 -9.94 41.62 14.14
N LYS A 138 -10.28 40.54 14.83
CA LYS A 138 -11.07 40.58 16.09
C LYS A 138 -10.33 41.37 17.17
N ARG A 139 -9.03 41.17 17.29
CA ARG A 139 -8.19 41.92 18.23
C ARG A 139 -8.18 43.41 17.88
N TYR A 140 -8.08 43.75 16.60
CA TYR A 140 -8.15 45.14 16.13
C TYR A 140 -9.49 45.80 16.50
N LEU A 141 -10.61 45.09 16.25
CA LEU A 141 -11.95 45.59 16.62
C LEU A 141 -12.08 45.83 18.14
N GLN A 142 -11.57 44.92 18.94
CA GLN A 142 -11.58 45.08 20.42
C GLN A 142 -10.79 46.29 20.87
N LEU A 143 -9.60 46.50 20.33
CA LEU A 143 -8.77 47.66 20.62
C LEU A 143 -9.40 48.96 20.17
N LYS A 144 -10.03 48.97 18.98
CA LYS A 144 -10.73 50.11 18.44
C LYS A 144 -11.90 50.51 19.33
N GLU A 145 -12.71 49.57 19.76
CA GLU A 145 -13.83 49.78 20.69
C GLU A 145 -13.39 50.32 22.02
N LYS A 146 -12.25 49.80 22.54
CA LYS A 146 -11.68 50.27 23.82
C LYS A 146 -11.17 51.71 23.76
N PHE A 147 -10.60 52.16 22.66
CA PHE A 147 -10.01 53.49 22.52
C PHE A 147 -10.98 54.55 21.97
N GLU A 148 -12.11 54.19 21.38
CA GLU A 148 -13.11 55.11 20.89
C GLU A 148 -14.17 55.53 21.95
N LYS A 149 -14.11 54.95 23.14
CA LYS A 149 -14.98 55.31 24.24
C LYS A 149 -14.52 56.61 24.93
#